data_62d1b3d696a0ad1aef731c61d821352a
#
_entry.id   62d1b3d696a0ad1aef731c61d821352a
#
_cell.length_a   1.000
_cell.length_b   1.000
_cell.length_c   1.000
_cell.angle_alpha   90.00
_cell.angle_beta   90.00
_cell.angle_gamma   90.00
#
_symmetry.space_group_name_H-M   'P 1'
#
loop_
_entity.id
_entity.type
_entity.pdbx_description
1 polymer ?
#
loop_
_entity_poly.entity_id
_entity_poly.type
_entity_poly.pdbx_seq_one_letter_code
_entity_poly.pdbx_strand_id
1 'polypeptide(L)'
;MLFRSNKIIATALPILPRWFVRPFANPYVAGETFEEAKYHIRALNEKGFKTTIDILGEHVESKEEARKITQAYCDLYASIEAEKLDCNVSIKPTHIGLSISLAETMANVHLIANAAKNTDNFLRLDMENSPYTDATFELLDHCKSIHAQTGIVLQAYLHRSMDDVHRLSASDFNVRICKGIYQESEQIAYQSETEISEHFFSLVQAVIKKSGYCAIATHDLTLVSKIESWVAENNIPKDQFEFQVLYGVPMEGRLESLAKKGYTVRIYVPFGSAWFDYSVRRLKENPKIISYVLKNFFKGK
;
A
#
# COMPACT_ATOMS: atom_id res chain seq x y z
N MET A 1 5.86 -10.87 30.66
CA MET A 1 7.24 -10.37 30.52
C MET A 1 7.69 -10.16 29.08
N LEU A 2 7.46 -11.09 28.17
CA LEU A 2 7.82 -11.00 26.72
C LEU A 2 7.24 -9.77 25.99
N PHE A 3 6.03 -9.33 26.27
CA PHE A 3 5.39 -8.18 25.61
C PHE A 3 6.04 -6.82 25.94
N ARG A 4 6.59 -6.63 27.13
CA ARG A 4 7.34 -5.42 27.51
C ARG A 4 8.72 -5.41 26.83
N SER A 5 9.33 -6.58 26.69
CA SER A 5 10.63 -6.74 26.01
C SER A 5 10.56 -6.37 24.53
N ASN A 6 9.50 -6.78 23.81
CA ASN A 6 9.34 -6.51 22.38
C ASN A 6 9.13 -5.01 22.06
N LYS A 7 8.42 -4.27 22.92
CA LYS A 7 8.28 -2.81 22.77
C LYS A 7 9.62 -2.09 22.95
N ILE A 8 10.42 -2.51 23.93
CA ILE A 8 11.76 -1.93 24.18
C ILE A 8 12.68 -2.19 23.00
N ILE A 9 12.68 -3.42 22.44
CA ILE A 9 13.48 -3.78 21.27
C ILE A 9 13.02 -2.95 20.04
N ALA A 10 11.70 -2.81 19.81
CA ALA A 10 11.16 -2.01 18.72
C ALA A 10 11.58 -0.52 18.79
N THR A 11 11.72 0.01 20.00
CA THR A 11 12.20 1.40 20.23
C THR A 11 13.69 1.53 19.97
N ALA A 12 14.48 0.49 20.21
CA ALA A 12 15.94 0.48 19.99
C ALA A 12 16.34 0.16 18.54
N LEU A 13 15.43 -0.40 17.72
CA LEU A 13 15.70 -0.80 16.33
C LEU A 13 16.35 0.29 15.46
N PRO A 14 15.94 1.58 15.51
CA PRO A 14 16.56 2.63 14.68
C PRO A 14 18.05 2.88 14.99
N ILE A 15 18.52 2.48 16.16
CA ILE A 15 19.89 2.70 16.63
C ILE A 15 20.78 1.51 16.29
N LEU A 16 20.18 0.38 15.89
CA LEU A 16 20.90 -0.84 15.60
C LEU A 16 21.53 -0.81 14.18
N PRO A 17 22.69 -1.45 13.99
CA PRO A 17 23.29 -1.56 12.66
C PRO A 17 22.34 -2.26 11.66
N ARG A 18 22.34 -1.80 10.41
CA ARG A 18 21.47 -2.34 9.34
C ARG A 18 21.57 -3.86 9.20
N TRP A 19 22.79 -4.43 9.30
CA TRP A 19 23.00 -5.88 9.21
C TRP A 19 22.27 -6.67 10.29
N PHE A 20 22.10 -6.07 11.48
CA PHE A 20 21.35 -6.70 12.58
C PHE A 20 19.84 -6.68 12.35
N VAL A 21 19.32 -5.61 11.72
CA VAL A 21 17.87 -5.45 11.43
C VAL A 21 17.46 -6.26 10.20
N ARG A 22 18.38 -6.53 9.25
CA ARG A 22 18.10 -7.21 7.98
C ARG A 22 17.34 -8.55 8.09
N PRO A 23 17.64 -9.47 9.00
CA PRO A 23 16.86 -10.70 9.16
C PRO A 23 15.39 -10.47 9.55
N PHE A 24 15.11 -9.34 10.23
CA PHE A 24 13.76 -8.94 10.59
C PHE A 24 13.03 -8.21 9.47
N ALA A 25 13.78 -7.61 8.56
CA ALA A 25 13.27 -6.89 7.40
C ALA A 25 12.91 -7.81 6.23
N ASN A 26 13.75 -8.81 5.97
CA ASN A 26 13.63 -9.74 4.83
C ASN A 26 12.24 -10.35 4.63
N PRO A 27 11.44 -10.67 5.67
CA PRO A 27 10.08 -11.15 5.46
C PRO A 27 9.13 -10.11 4.83
N TYR A 28 9.43 -8.81 4.93
CA TYR A 28 8.53 -7.70 4.57
C TYR A 28 8.95 -6.90 3.35
N VAL A 29 10.15 -7.15 2.84
CA VAL A 29 10.73 -6.43 1.69
C VAL A 29 11.20 -7.45 0.67
N ALA A 30 10.80 -7.27 -0.57
CA ALA A 30 11.08 -8.21 -1.66
C ALA A 30 12.48 -8.00 -2.29
N GLY A 31 13.42 -7.44 -1.55
CA GLY A 31 14.77 -7.17 -2.00
C GLY A 31 15.07 -5.68 -2.21
N GLU A 32 16.26 -5.39 -2.69
CA GLU A 32 16.71 -4.02 -2.97
C GLU A 32 16.56 -3.64 -4.44
N THR A 33 16.44 -4.62 -5.33
CA THR A 33 16.34 -4.45 -6.78
C THR A 33 15.06 -5.06 -7.34
N PHE A 34 14.64 -4.60 -8.53
CA PHE A 34 13.51 -5.23 -9.25
C PHE A 34 13.78 -6.69 -9.56
N GLU A 35 15.03 -7.03 -9.91
CA GLU A 35 15.43 -8.41 -10.17
C GLU A 35 15.14 -9.36 -8.99
N GLU A 36 15.38 -8.90 -7.76
CA GLU A 36 15.02 -9.65 -6.56
C GLU A 36 13.49 -9.68 -6.36
N ALA A 37 12.82 -8.53 -6.47
CA ALA A 37 11.38 -8.42 -6.26
C ALA A 37 10.56 -9.27 -7.24
N LYS A 38 10.97 -9.37 -8.51
CA LYS A 38 10.24 -10.13 -9.54
C LYS A 38 10.08 -11.61 -9.21
N TYR A 39 11.05 -12.24 -8.51
CA TYR A 39 10.92 -13.63 -8.09
C TYR A 39 9.80 -13.82 -7.08
N HIS A 40 9.69 -12.89 -6.13
CA HIS A 40 8.62 -12.90 -5.13
C HIS A 40 7.25 -12.63 -5.77
N ILE A 41 7.18 -11.67 -6.71
CA ILE A 41 5.96 -11.36 -7.46
C ILE A 41 5.50 -12.58 -8.27
N ARG A 42 6.42 -13.21 -9.01
CA ARG A 42 6.11 -14.39 -9.82
C ARG A 42 5.59 -15.54 -8.96
N ALA A 43 6.24 -15.83 -7.83
CA ALA A 43 5.80 -16.86 -6.88
C ALA A 43 4.42 -16.55 -6.27
N LEU A 44 4.05 -15.27 -6.10
CA LEU A 44 2.71 -14.87 -5.65
C LEU A 44 1.67 -15.03 -6.78
N ASN A 45 2.02 -14.65 -8.01
CA ASN A 45 1.15 -14.82 -9.18
C ASN A 45 0.85 -16.31 -9.45
N GLU A 46 1.84 -17.21 -9.32
CA GLU A 46 1.67 -18.67 -9.43
C GLU A 46 0.69 -19.23 -8.39
N LYS A 47 0.56 -18.59 -7.23
CA LYS A 47 -0.44 -18.90 -6.20
C LYS A 47 -1.81 -18.30 -6.48
N GLY A 48 -1.98 -17.54 -7.58
CA GLY A 48 -3.23 -16.87 -7.95
C GLY A 48 -3.43 -15.51 -7.27
N PHE A 49 -2.41 -14.95 -6.61
CA PHE A 49 -2.48 -13.62 -6.04
C PHE A 49 -2.02 -12.58 -7.06
N LYS A 50 -2.74 -11.47 -7.16
CA LYS A 50 -2.28 -10.25 -7.84
C LYS A 50 -1.29 -9.51 -6.96
N THR A 51 -0.49 -8.66 -7.56
CA THR A 51 0.50 -7.88 -6.81
C THR A 51 0.44 -6.39 -7.13
N THR A 52 0.94 -5.59 -6.21
CA THR A 52 1.27 -4.18 -6.41
C THR A 52 2.70 -3.99 -5.97
N ILE A 53 3.52 -3.32 -6.78
CA ILE A 53 4.90 -3.03 -6.43
C ILE A 53 5.08 -1.55 -6.10
N ASP A 54 5.96 -1.25 -5.14
CA ASP A 54 6.32 0.10 -4.71
C ASP A 54 7.84 0.18 -4.51
N ILE A 55 8.45 1.24 -5.02
CA ILE A 55 9.85 1.57 -4.74
C ILE A 55 9.90 2.28 -3.39
N LEU A 56 10.56 1.66 -2.42
CA LEU A 56 10.68 2.21 -1.07
C LEU A 56 11.44 3.54 -1.05
N GLY A 57 10.81 4.55 -0.50
CA GLY A 57 11.32 5.92 -0.33
C GLY A 57 10.17 6.90 -0.11
N GLU A 58 10.48 8.00 0.53
CA GLU A 58 9.56 9.13 0.82
C GLU A 58 10.40 10.41 0.90
N HIS A 59 9.75 11.58 0.70
CA HIS A 59 10.33 12.89 1.00
C HIS A 59 11.74 13.12 0.42
N VAL A 60 11.88 12.96 -0.91
CA VAL A 60 13.13 13.31 -1.60
C VAL A 60 13.52 14.77 -1.34
N GLU A 61 14.81 15.04 -1.28
CA GLU A 61 15.35 16.35 -0.90
C GLU A 61 15.70 17.25 -2.10
N SER A 62 15.71 16.69 -3.31
CA SER A 62 16.07 17.44 -4.51
C SER A 62 15.19 17.07 -5.71
N LYS A 63 15.02 18.04 -6.64
CA LYS A 63 14.34 17.81 -7.92
C LYS A 63 15.06 16.76 -8.77
N GLU A 64 16.39 16.69 -8.68
CA GLU A 64 17.18 15.70 -9.41
C GLU A 64 16.88 14.29 -8.91
N GLU A 65 16.81 14.09 -7.61
CA GLU A 65 16.43 12.81 -7.01
C GLU A 65 15.00 12.43 -7.43
N ALA A 66 14.02 13.36 -7.33
CA ALA A 66 12.66 13.14 -7.78
C ALA A 66 12.58 12.68 -9.24
N ARG A 67 13.39 13.28 -10.14
CA ARG A 67 13.45 12.87 -11.55
C ARG A 67 14.06 11.49 -11.74
N LYS A 68 15.09 11.13 -10.98
CA LYS A 68 15.68 9.77 -10.99
C LYS A 68 14.66 8.71 -10.57
N ILE A 69 13.92 9.00 -9.51
CA ILE A 69 12.84 8.10 -9.03
C ILE A 69 11.70 8.02 -10.06
N THR A 70 11.33 9.13 -10.68
CA THR A 70 10.34 9.16 -11.75
C THR A 70 10.76 8.25 -12.91
N GLN A 71 12.01 8.34 -13.36
CA GLN A 71 12.53 7.45 -14.40
C GLN A 71 12.50 5.99 -13.96
N ALA A 72 12.89 5.71 -12.71
CA ALA A 72 12.83 4.34 -12.18
C ALA A 72 11.41 3.76 -12.18
N TYR A 73 10.36 4.56 -11.91
CA TYR A 73 8.98 4.12 -12.06
C TYR A 73 8.57 3.89 -13.52
N CYS A 74 9.04 4.71 -14.46
CA CYS A 74 8.79 4.48 -15.89
C CYS A 74 9.45 3.18 -16.36
N ASP A 75 10.71 2.94 -15.97
CA ASP A 75 11.44 1.70 -16.29
C ASP A 75 10.79 0.47 -15.64
N LEU A 76 10.20 0.65 -14.45
CA LEU A 76 9.49 -0.40 -13.74
C LEU A 76 8.25 -0.88 -14.52
N TYR A 77 7.46 0.02 -15.12
CA TYR A 77 6.34 -0.35 -15.98
C TYR A 77 6.79 -1.18 -17.19
N ALA A 78 7.83 -0.75 -17.87
CA ALA A 78 8.39 -1.49 -19.01
C ALA A 78 8.90 -2.88 -18.58
N SER A 79 9.51 -2.98 -17.40
CA SER A 79 10.02 -4.23 -16.85
C SER A 79 8.90 -5.21 -16.46
N ILE A 80 7.81 -4.71 -15.86
CA ILE A 80 6.63 -5.51 -15.49
C ILE A 80 5.99 -6.10 -16.77
N GLU A 81 5.86 -5.31 -17.84
CA GLU A 81 5.32 -5.74 -19.13
C GLU A 81 6.22 -6.81 -19.77
N ALA A 82 7.54 -6.55 -19.85
CA ALA A 82 8.50 -7.49 -20.42
C ALA A 82 8.52 -8.85 -19.71
N GLU A 83 8.38 -8.84 -18.39
CA GLU A 83 8.34 -10.05 -17.54
C GLU A 83 6.93 -10.67 -17.43
N LYS A 84 5.90 -10.03 -18.00
CA LYS A 84 4.49 -10.47 -18.01
C LYS A 84 3.95 -10.77 -16.60
N LEU A 85 4.24 -9.88 -15.65
CA LEU A 85 3.82 -10.03 -14.26
C LEU A 85 2.39 -9.47 -14.06
N ASP A 86 1.52 -10.18 -13.33
CA ASP A 86 0.26 -9.61 -12.82
C ASP A 86 0.57 -8.70 -11.63
N CYS A 87 1.06 -7.52 -11.96
CA CYS A 87 1.58 -6.55 -11.00
C CYS A 87 1.27 -5.12 -11.46
N ASN A 88 0.61 -4.34 -10.61
CA ASN A 88 0.46 -2.91 -10.84
C ASN A 88 1.45 -2.10 -9.98
N VAL A 89 1.50 -0.78 -10.21
CA VAL A 89 2.46 0.10 -9.53
C VAL A 89 1.74 1.06 -8.60
N SER A 90 2.27 1.20 -7.39
CA SER A 90 1.89 2.25 -6.43
C SER A 90 3.03 3.23 -6.28
N ILE A 91 2.73 4.53 -6.25
CA ILE A 91 3.72 5.59 -6.09
C ILE A 91 3.38 6.50 -4.94
N LYS A 92 4.40 7.03 -4.26
CA LYS A 92 4.23 8.08 -3.25
C LYS A 92 4.50 9.45 -3.86
N PRO A 93 3.54 10.40 -3.77
CA PRO A 93 3.73 11.74 -4.28
C PRO A 93 4.98 12.45 -3.77
N THR A 94 5.35 12.29 -2.50
CA THR A 94 6.57 12.92 -1.96
C THR A 94 7.85 12.27 -2.48
N HIS A 95 7.81 11.00 -2.88
CA HIS A 95 8.96 10.31 -3.50
C HIS A 95 9.24 10.81 -4.92
N ILE A 96 8.26 11.42 -5.58
CA ILE A 96 8.42 12.06 -6.89
C ILE A 96 8.42 13.60 -6.81
N GLY A 97 8.58 14.18 -5.60
CA GLY A 97 8.90 15.58 -5.38
C GLY A 97 7.79 16.46 -4.78
N LEU A 98 6.65 15.90 -4.31
CA LEU A 98 5.52 16.72 -3.81
C LEU A 98 5.90 17.59 -2.60
N SER A 99 6.85 17.17 -1.79
CA SER A 99 7.39 17.98 -0.68
C SER A 99 8.24 19.17 -1.14
N ILE A 100 8.65 19.21 -2.40
CA ILE A 100 9.52 20.24 -2.97
C ILE A 100 8.72 21.21 -3.84
N SER A 101 7.92 20.69 -4.79
CA SER A 101 7.21 21.51 -5.76
C SER A 101 6.07 20.74 -6.43
N LEU A 102 4.84 21.22 -6.28
CA LEU A 102 3.69 20.63 -6.95
C LEU A 102 3.84 20.67 -8.49
N ALA A 103 4.36 21.76 -9.06
CA ALA A 103 4.56 21.88 -10.50
C ALA A 103 5.55 20.85 -11.07
N GLU A 104 6.66 20.61 -10.37
CA GLU A 104 7.62 19.56 -10.75
C GLU A 104 6.99 18.16 -10.61
N THR A 105 6.21 17.94 -9.54
CA THR A 105 5.52 16.68 -9.31
C THR A 105 4.47 16.40 -10.37
N MET A 106 3.76 17.43 -10.85
CA MET A 106 2.84 17.31 -11.99
C MET A 106 3.57 16.85 -13.25
N ALA A 107 4.74 17.41 -13.53
CA ALA A 107 5.56 16.97 -14.68
C ALA A 107 6.06 15.53 -14.50
N ASN A 108 6.50 15.17 -13.31
CA ASN A 108 6.98 13.83 -12.98
C ASN A 108 5.86 12.78 -13.08
N VAL A 109 4.70 13.05 -12.48
CA VAL A 109 3.56 12.11 -12.52
C VAL A 109 2.99 11.98 -13.94
N HIS A 110 3.09 13.03 -14.76
CA HIS A 110 2.72 12.98 -16.19
C HIS A 110 3.51 11.90 -16.95
N LEU A 111 4.83 11.82 -16.72
CA LEU A 111 5.69 10.81 -17.32
C LEU A 111 5.29 9.40 -16.88
N ILE A 112 5.05 9.21 -15.56
CA ILE A 112 4.64 7.92 -15.00
C ILE A 112 3.27 7.49 -15.53
N ALA A 113 2.30 8.41 -15.60
CA ALA A 113 0.97 8.12 -16.13
C ALA A 113 1.01 7.72 -17.62
N ASN A 114 1.91 8.33 -18.41
CA ASN A 114 2.12 7.89 -19.80
C ASN A 114 2.79 6.50 -19.86
N ALA A 115 3.75 6.19 -19.00
CA ALA A 115 4.35 4.87 -18.93
C ALA A 115 3.31 3.80 -18.58
N ALA A 116 2.44 4.07 -17.57
CA ALA A 116 1.32 3.22 -17.21
C ALA A 116 0.35 2.99 -18.40
N LYS A 117 -0.01 4.07 -19.10
CA LYS A 117 -0.88 4.01 -20.27
C LYS A 117 -0.28 3.18 -21.40
N ASN A 118 1.00 3.36 -21.69
CA ASN A 118 1.69 2.68 -22.78
C ASN A 118 1.81 1.17 -22.56
N THR A 119 1.80 0.72 -21.28
CA THR A 119 1.84 -0.69 -20.89
C THR A 119 0.47 -1.23 -20.49
N ASP A 120 -0.61 -0.46 -20.69
CA ASP A 120 -1.99 -0.77 -20.26
C ASP A 120 -2.06 -1.27 -18.80
N ASN A 121 -1.29 -0.64 -17.90
CA ASN A 121 -1.15 -1.06 -16.53
C ASN A 121 -1.69 0.01 -15.55
N PHE A 122 -2.23 -0.43 -14.42
CA PHE A 122 -2.86 0.43 -13.44
C PHE A 122 -1.83 1.26 -12.64
N LEU A 123 -2.13 2.53 -12.40
CA LEU A 123 -1.37 3.45 -11.55
C LEU A 123 -2.13 3.74 -10.24
N ARG A 124 -1.49 3.55 -9.09
CA ARG A 124 -2.01 3.95 -7.78
C ARG A 124 -1.21 5.12 -7.20
N LEU A 125 -1.91 6.19 -6.84
CA LEU A 125 -1.35 7.25 -6.00
C LEU A 125 -1.59 6.89 -4.53
N ASP A 126 -0.52 6.63 -3.78
CA ASP A 126 -0.61 6.40 -2.35
C ASP A 126 -0.92 7.72 -1.62
N MET A 127 -1.66 7.63 -0.52
CA MET A 127 -1.96 8.77 0.33
C MET A 127 -0.94 8.84 1.47
N GLU A 128 -0.39 10.02 1.64
CA GLU A 128 0.59 10.30 2.68
C GLU A 128 -0.05 11.12 3.82
N ASN A 129 0.72 11.86 4.60
CA ASN A 129 0.19 12.68 5.69
C ASN A 129 -0.72 13.83 5.18
N SER A 130 -1.57 14.31 6.06
CA SER A 130 -2.70 15.19 5.73
C SER A 130 -2.37 16.46 4.95
N PRO A 131 -1.20 17.13 5.11
CA PRO A 131 -0.86 18.30 4.30
C PRO A 131 -0.79 18.05 2.79
N TYR A 132 -0.58 16.82 2.37
CA TYR A 132 -0.47 16.46 0.95
C TYR A 132 -1.78 15.92 0.34
N THR A 133 -2.85 15.77 1.14
CA THR A 133 -4.09 15.14 0.68
C THR A 133 -4.69 15.87 -0.53
N ASP A 134 -4.87 17.19 -0.47
CA ASP A 134 -5.51 17.95 -1.56
C ASP A 134 -4.64 17.94 -2.83
N ALA A 135 -3.32 18.13 -2.67
CA ALA A 135 -2.39 18.04 -3.79
C ALA A 135 -2.39 16.63 -4.43
N THR A 136 -2.57 15.55 -3.65
CA THR A 136 -2.69 14.19 -4.18
C THR A 136 -3.96 14.03 -5.02
N PHE A 137 -5.07 14.69 -4.66
CA PHE A 137 -6.27 14.71 -5.51
C PHE A 137 -6.03 15.50 -6.81
N GLU A 138 -5.29 16.61 -6.79
CA GLU A 138 -4.91 17.33 -8.01
C GLU A 138 -4.07 16.45 -8.94
N LEU A 139 -3.12 15.69 -8.37
CA LEU A 139 -2.33 14.70 -9.13
C LEU A 139 -3.22 13.59 -9.72
N LEU A 140 -4.24 13.10 -8.97
CA LEU A 140 -5.19 12.11 -9.46
C LEU A 140 -5.94 12.65 -10.68
N ASP A 141 -6.51 13.85 -10.59
CA ASP A 141 -7.26 14.45 -11.68
C ASP A 141 -6.39 14.63 -12.92
N HIS A 142 -5.13 15.05 -12.74
CA HIS A 142 -4.15 15.13 -13.82
C HIS A 142 -3.84 13.76 -14.43
N CYS A 143 -3.56 12.74 -13.62
CA CYS A 143 -3.28 11.39 -14.11
C CYS A 143 -4.47 10.81 -14.87
N LYS A 144 -5.70 10.97 -14.36
CA LYS A 144 -6.93 10.46 -15.01
C LYS A 144 -7.19 11.12 -16.37
N SER A 145 -6.76 12.37 -16.57
CA SER A 145 -6.82 13.01 -17.88
C SER A 145 -5.91 12.36 -18.94
N ILE A 146 -4.89 11.61 -18.50
CA ILE A 146 -3.91 10.93 -19.36
C ILE A 146 -4.26 9.45 -19.48
N HIS A 147 -4.56 8.80 -18.34
CA HIS A 147 -4.76 7.37 -18.19
C HIS A 147 -5.90 7.08 -17.21
N ALA A 148 -7.02 6.57 -17.72
CA ALA A 148 -8.22 6.31 -16.93
C ALA A 148 -7.98 5.26 -15.83
N GLN A 149 -7.09 4.27 -16.05
CA GLN A 149 -6.74 3.25 -15.07
C GLN A 149 -5.80 3.81 -13.98
N THR A 150 -6.25 4.88 -13.32
CA THR A 150 -5.56 5.50 -12.19
C THR A 150 -6.48 5.54 -10.99
N GLY A 151 -5.93 5.26 -9.81
CA GLY A 151 -6.66 5.29 -8.56
C GLY A 151 -5.90 5.95 -7.42
N ILE A 152 -6.61 6.20 -6.32
CA ILE A 152 -6.11 6.89 -5.13
C ILE A 152 -6.28 6.01 -3.88
N VAL A 153 -5.64 6.41 -2.79
CA VAL A 153 -5.82 5.80 -1.46
C VAL A 153 -6.55 6.77 -0.55
N LEU A 154 -7.49 6.27 0.25
CA LEU A 154 -8.12 7.01 1.34
C LEU A 154 -7.81 6.31 2.67
N GLN A 155 -7.61 7.11 3.71
CA GLN A 155 -7.22 6.65 5.03
C GLN A 155 -8.38 6.78 5.99
N ALA A 156 -8.86 5.66 6.53
CA ALA A 156 -10.06 5.60 7.36
C ALA A 156 -9.94 6.38 8.68
N TYR A 157 -8.74 6.64 9.16
CA TYR A 157 -8.58 7.44 10.37
C TYR A 157 -8.86 8.93 10.17
N LEU A 158 -8.76 9.49 8.93
CA LEU A 158 -9.06 10.88 8.65
C LEU A 158 -10.58 11.13 8.63
N HIS A 159 -11.04 12.14 9.37
CA HIS A 159 -12.44 12.53 9.42
C HIS A 159 -13.00 12.87 8.03
N ARG A 160 -12.18 13.54 7.20
CA ARG A 160 -12.57 13.97 5.85
C ARG A 160 -12.80 12.83 4.84
N SER A 161 -12.33 11.59 5.11
CA SER A 161 -12.30 10.54 4.10
C SER A 161 -13.68 10.17 3.55
N MET A 162 -14.76 10.36 4.30
CA MET A 162 -16.12 10.18 3.79
C MET A 162 -16.49 11.25 2.77
N ASP A 163 -16.16 12.50 3.04
CA ASP A 163 -16.39 13.62 2.10
C ASP A 163 -15.53 13.43 0.85
N ASP A 164 -14.30 12.93 1.01
CA ASP A 164 -13.42 12.59 -0.11
C ASP A 164 -14.02 11.48 -1.00
N VAL A 165 -14.67 10.44 -0.43
CA VAL A 165 -15.45 9.46 -1.22
C VAL A 165 -16.59 10.15 -1.98
N HIS A 166 -17.28 11.10 -1.36
CA HIS A 166 -18.35 11.84 -2.02
C HIS A 166 -17.84 12.75 -3.14
N ARG A 167 -16.65 13.34 -3.00
CA ARG A 167 -15.97 14.13 -4.03
C ARG A 167 -15.61 13.30 -5.27
N LEU A 168 -15.25 12.03 -5.11
CA LEU A 168 -14.99 11.10 -6.21
C LEU A 168 -16.31 10.78 -6.92
N SER A 169 -16.68 11.58 -7.91
CA SER A 169 -18.04 11.61 -8.48
C SER A 169 -18.23 10.74 -9.72
N ALA A 170 -17.14 10.21 -10.31
CA ALA A 170 -17.21 9.39 -11.50
C ALA A 170 -17.57 7.94 -11.17
N SER A 171 -18.33 7.27 -12.04
CA SER A 171 -18.74 5.87 -11.90
C SER A 171 -17.58 4.86 -12.01
N ASP A 172 -16.39 5.30 -12.40
CA ASP A 172 -15.22 4.48 -12.70
C ASP A 172 -14.02 4.74 -11.76
N PHE A 173 -14.25 5.32 -10.58
CA PHE A 173 -13.17 5.56 -9.65
C PHE A 173 -12.71 4.28 -8.94
N ASN A 174 -11.40 4.18 -8.72
CA ASN A 174 -10.75 3.07 -8.04
C ASN A 174 -10.04 3.58 -6.78
N VAL A 175 -10.47 3.11 -5.61
CA VAL A 175 -10.00 3.59 -4.31
C VAL A 175 -9.49 2.44 -3.47
N ARG A 176 -8.28 2.60 -2.93
CA ARG A 176 -7.79 1.75 -1.84
C ARG A 176 -8.20 2.38 -0.50
N ILE A 177 -8.89 1.63 0.34
CA ILE A 177 -9.17 2.03 1.72
C ILE A 177 -8.16 1.34 2.64
N CYS A 178 -7.42 2.14 3.43
CA CYS A 178 -6.54 1.66 4.50
C CYS A 178 -6.88 2.34 5.82
N LYS A 179 -6.35 1.86 6.96
CA LYS A 179 -6.61 2.48 8.27
C LYS A 179 -5.95 3.85 8.39
N GLY A 180 -4.75 4.02 7.86
CA GLY A 180 -3.86 5.17 8.05
C GLY A 180 -2.70 4.82 8.97
N ILE A 181 -1.54 5.45 8.73
CA ILE A 181 -0.29 5.13 9.45
C ILE A 181 0.46 6.35 9.98
N TYR A 182 0.15 7.55 9.49
CA TYR A 182 0.82 8.77 9.93
C TYR A 182 0.26 9.27 11.25
N GLN A 183 1.09 9.99 11.99
CA GLN A 183 0.66 10.60 13.25
C GLN A 183 -0.06 11.91 12.95
N GLU A 184 -1.36 11.92 13.16
CA GLU A 184 -2.24 13.08 12.94
C GLU A 184 -2.93 13.50 14.23
N SER A 185 -3.33 14.77 14.33
CA SER A 185 -4.03 15.28 15.50
C SER A 185 -5.48 14.75 15.58
N GLU A 186 -6.02 14.67 16.79
CA GLU A 186 -7.41 14.30 17.05
C GLU A 186 -8.43 15.23 16.39
N GLN A 187 -8.02 16.45 16.01
CA GLN A 187 -8.89 17.41 15.32
C GLN A 187 -9.24 16.96 13.90
N ILE A 188 -8.36 16.15 13.27
CA ILE A 188 -8.52 15.73 11.87
C ILE A 188 -8.58 14.21 11.71
N ALA A 189 -8.27 13.44 12.77
CA ALA A 189 -8.20 11.98 12.69
C ALA A 189 -8.74 11.32 13.96
N TYR A 190 -9.48 10.23 13.78
CA TYR A 190 -9.85 9.32 14.85
C TYR A 190 -8.61 8.71 15.50
N GLN A 191 -8.63 8.56 16.83
CA GLN A 191 -7.52 8.00 17.61
C GLN A 191 -7.84 6.59 18.10
N SER A 192 -9.11 6.22 18.16
CA SER A 192 -9.56 4.91 18.62
C SER A 192 -9.57 3.90 17.47
N GLU A 193 -8.96 2.73 17.71
CA GLU A 193 -8.97 1.62 16.75
C GLU A 193 -10.40 1.17 16.37
N THR A 194 -11.34 1.25 17.30
CA THR A 194 -12.74 0.91 17.07
C THR A 194 -13.37 1.90 16.09
N GLU A 195 -13.24 3.21 16.34
CA GLU A 195 -13.77 4.24 15.44
C GLU A 195 -13.16 4.17 14.06
N ILE A 196 -11.83 3.96 13.96
CA ILE A 196 -11.13 3.79 12.69
C ILE A 196 -11.66 2.57 11.93
N SER A 197 -11.91 1.45 12.61
CA SER A 197 -12.42 0.23 11.98
C SER A 197 -13.88 0.37 11.54
N GLU A 198 -14.71 1.07 12.30
CA GLU A 198 -16.09 1.38 11.93
C GLU A 198 -16.16 2.34 10.73
N HIS A 199 -15.33 3.38 10.76
CA HIS A 199 -15.22 4.31 9.64
C HIS A 199 -14.66 3.63 8.38
N PHE A 200 -13.66 2.76 8.53
CA PHE A 200 -13.15 1.93 7.43
C PHE A 200 -14.27 1.12 6.76
N PHE A 201 -15.09 0.44 7.56
CA PHE A 201 -16.21 -0.35 7.04
C PHE A 201 -17.23 0.55 6.33
N SER A 202 -17.55 1.70 6.88
CA SER A 202 -18.46 2.68 6.28
C SER A 202 -17.94 3.22 4.95
N LEU A 203 -16.63 3.49 4.85
CA LEU A 203 -15.98 3.91 3.60
C LEU A 203 -16.05 2.83 2.52
N VAL A 204 -15.77 1.57 2.86
CA VAL A 204 -15.91 0.43 1.93
C VAL A 204 -17.32 0.36 1.39
N GLN A 205 -18.33 0.48 2.26
CA GLN A 205 -19.74 0.47 1.86
C GLN A 205 -20.08 1.66 0.95
N ALA A 206 -19.57 2.86 1.27
CA ALA A 206 -19.84 4.06 0.48
C ALA A 206 -19.24 3.97 -0.93
N VAL A 207 -17.98 3.48 -1.05
CA VAL A 207 -17.30 3.28 -2.34
C VAL A 207 -18.09 2.29 -3.21
N ILE A 208 -18.44 1.14 -2.66
CA ILE A 208 -19.16 0.08 -3.39
C ILE A 208 -20.56 0.55 -3.82
N LYS A 209 -21.32 1.22 -2.93
CA LYS A 209 -22.65 1.76 -3.25
C LYS A 209 -22.63 2.82 -4.36
N LYS A 210 -21.51 3.52 -4.54
CA LYS A 210 -21.29 4.47 -5.63
C LYS A 210 -20.80 3.83 -6.94
N SER A 211 -20.80 2.50 -7.00
CA SER A 211 -20.26 1.71 -8.14
C SER A 211 -18.77 1.94 -8.39
N GLY A 212 -18.01 2.40 -7.39
CA GLY A 212 -16.56 2.47 -7.44
C GLY A 212 -15.90 1.12 -7.19
N TYR A 213 -14.68 0.94 -7.67
CA TYR A 213 -13.86 -0.22 -7.32
C TYR A 213 -13.17 0.00 -5.98
N CYS A 214 -13.37 -0.93 -5.04
CA CYS A 214 -12.85 -0.84 -3.68
C CYS A 214 -11.70 -1.83 -3.43
N ALA A 215 -10.48 -1.33 -3.26
CA ALA A 215 -9.36 -2.13 -2.78
C ALA A 215 -9.30 -2.06 -1.23
N ILE A 216 -9.63 -3.17 -0.57
CA ILE A 216 -9.80 -3.28 0.89
C ILE A 216 -8.47 -3.68 1.51
N ALA A 217 -7.71 -2.69 2.01
CA ALA A 217 -6.34 -2.88 2.48
C ALA A 217 -6.26 -2.94 4.01
N THR A 218 -6.30 -4.15 4.57
CA THR A 218 -6.20 -4.36 6.03
C THR A 218 -5.70 -5.75 6.40
N HIS A 219 -4.97 -5.85 7.53
CA HIS A 219 -4.56 -7.11 8.16
C HIS A 219 -5.47 -7.49 9.34
N ASP A 220 -6.48 -6.69 9.64
CA ASP A 220 -7.44 -6.93 10.71
C ASP A 220 -8.41 -8.04 10.30
N LEU A 221 -8.17 -9.26 10.81
CA LEU A 221 -8.96 -10.45 10.45
C LEU A 221 -10.44 -10.30 10.83
N THR A 222 -10.75 -9.57 11.89
CA THR A 222 -12.13 -9.30 12.31
C THR A 222 -12.81 -8.41 11.28
N LEU A 223 -12.14 -7.34 10.86
CA LEU A 223 -12.65 -6.42 9.84
C LEU A 223 -12.79 -7.11 8.48
N VAL A 224 -11.79 -7.92 8.06
CA VAL A 224 -11.87 -8.74 6.85
C VAL A 224 -13.10 -9.67 6.89
N SER A 225 -13.34 -10.35 8.02
CA SER A 225 -14.49 -11.24 8.17
C SER A 225 -15.82 -10.49 8.13
N LYS A 226 -15.90 -9.32 8.78
CA LYS A 226 -17.08 -8.46 8.75
C LYS A 226 -17.41 -8.00 7.32
N ILE A 227 -16.39 -7.58 6.57
CA ILE A 227 -16.57 -7.13 5.18
C ILE A 227 -16.95 -8.30 4.29
N GLU A 228 -16.30 -9.47 4.44
CA GLU A 228 -16.63 -10.66 3.66
C GLU A 228 -18.09 -11.09 3.87
N SER A 229 -18.58 -11.11 5.11
CA SER A 229 -19.98 -11.40 5.39
C SER A 229 -20.91 -10.39 4.72
N TRP A 230 -20.61 -9.10 4.86
CA TRP A 230 -21.43 -8.04 4.29
C TRP A 230 -21.49 -8.10 2.74
N VAL A 231 -20.39 -8.33 2.05
CA VAL A 231 -20.41 -8.43 0.57
C VAL A 231 -21.17 -9.67 0.10
N ALA A 232 -21.12 -10.77 0.85
CA ALA A 232 -21.87 -11.97 0.54
C ALA A 232 -23.38 -11.78 0.77
N GLU A 233 -23.79 -11.22 1.91
CA GLU A 233 -25.19 -10.94 2.26
C GLU A 233 -25.85 -9.96 1.31
N ASN A 234 -25.11 -8.99 0.78
CA ASN A 234 -25.62 -7.99 -0.15
C ASN A 234 -25.39 -8.34 -1.63
N ASN A 235 -24.90 -9.55 -1.94
CA ASN A 235 -24.63 -10.03 -3.29
C ASN A 235 -23.76 -9.07 -4.11
N ILE A 236 -22.75 -8.45 -3.48
CA ILE A 236 -21.83 -7.52 -4.14
C ILE A 236 -21.01 -8.29 -5.20
N PRO A 237 -20.95 -7.82 -6.46
CA PRO A 237 -20.13 -8.42 -7.50
C PRO A 237 -18.65 -8.50 -7.10
N LYS A 238 -18.02 -9.67 -7.30
CA LYS A 238 -16.62 -9.90 -6.88
C LYS A 238 -15.60 -9.10 -7.69
N ASP A 239 -15.98 -8.62 -8.83
CA ASP A 239 -15.18 -7.74 -9.70
C ASP A 239 -15.25 -6.26 -9.30
N GLN A 240 -16.06 -5.91 -8.30
CA GLN A 240 -16.17 -4.55 -7.78
C GLN A 240 -15.20 -4.25 -6.64
N PHE A 241 -14.51 -5.26 -6.11
CA PHE A 241 -13.58 -5.09 -4.99
C PHE A 241 -12.47 -6.14 -4.98
N GLU A 242 -11.44 -5.89 -4.19
CA GLU A 242 -10.38 -6.84 -3.88
C GLU A 242 -9.92 -6.68 -2.43
N PHE A 243 -9.32 -7.75 -1.85
CA PHE A 243 -8.64 -7.69 -0.57
C PHE A 243 -7.15 -7.45 -0.77
N GLN A 244 -6.58 -6.52 -0.01
CA GLN A 244 -5.15 -6.18 -0.09
C GLN A 244 -4.46 -6.34 1.25
N VAL A 245 -3.23 -6.84 1.21
CA VAL A 245 -2.35 -6.95 2.37
C VAL A 245 -0.91 -6.62 1.99
N LEU A 246 -0.09 -6.28 2.99
CA LEU A 246 1.34 -6.11 2.79
C LEU A 246 2.04 -7.46 2.68
N TYR A 247 3.07 -7.52 1.84
CA TYR A 247 3.95 -8.67 1.70
C TYR A 247 4.55 -9.09 3.04
N GLY A 248 4.57 -10.40 3.30
CA GLY A 248 5.18 -11.00 4.47
C GLY A 248 4.40 -10.88 5.78
N VAL A 249 3.29 -10.14 5.82
CA VAL A 249 2.46 -10.07 7.03
C VAL A 249 1.62 -11.36 7.16
N PRO A 250 1.71 -12.09 8.29
CA PRO A 250 0.95 -13.32 8.47
C PRO A 250 -0.57 -13.07 8.50
N MET A 251 -1.31 -13.84 7.69
CA MET A 251 -2.77 -13.78 7.58
C MET A 251 -3.45 -15.12 7.92
N GLU A 252 -2.74 -16.04 8.59
CA GLU A 252 -3.28 -17.29 9.14
C GLU A 252 -4.07 -18.16 8.12
N GLY A 253 -3.63 -18.18 6.84
CA GLY A 253 -4.29 -18.91 5.75
C GLY A 253 -5.54 -18.19 5.19
N ARG A 254 -5.81 -16.96 5.65
CA ARG A 254 -6.99 -16.20 5.23
C ARG A 254 -6.96 -15.83 3.76
N LEU A 255 -5.77 -15.50 3.21
CA LEU A 255 -5.62 -15.09 1.82
C LEU A 255 -5.97 -16.23 0.86
N GLU A 256 -5.47 -17.41 1.13
CA GLU A 256 -5.78 -18.64 0.36
C GLU A 256 -7.27 -18.98 0.44
N SER A 257 -7.89 -18.77 1.62
CA SER A 257 -9.32 -18.96 1.80
C SER A 257 -10.15 -17.98 0.96
N LEU A 258 -9.78 -16.70 0.94
CA LEU A 258 -10.45 -15.68 0.13
C LEU A 258 -10.30 -15.98 -1.37
N ALA A 259 -9.09 -16.32 -1.83
CA ALA A 259 -8.83 -16.69 -3.21
C ALA A 259 -9.63 -17.92 -3.65
N LYS A 260 -9.71 -18.97 -2.82
CA LYS A 260 -10.53 -20.18 -3.07
C LYS A 260 -12.03 -19.86 -3.20
N LYS A 261 -12.52 -18.84 -2.52
CA LYS A 261 -13.90 -18.34 -2.65
C LYS A 261 -14.09 -17.48 -3.91
N GLY A 262 -13.05 -17.26 -4.70
CA GLY A 262 -13.07 -16.49 -5.94
C GLY A 262 -13.00 -14.97 -5.74
N TYR A 263 -12.55 -14.51 -4.57
CA TYR A 263 -12.24 -13.09 -4.35
C TYR A 263 -10.85 -12.77 -4.88
N THR A 264 -10.69 -11.61 -5.46
CA THR A 264 -9.37 -11.08 -5.82
C THR A 264 -8.59 -10.74 -4.55
N VAL A 265 -7.37 -11.29 -4.44
CA VAL A 265 -6.42 -10.97 -3.37
C VAL A 265 -5.18 -10.36 -4.02
N ARG A 266 -4.76 -9.21 -3.54
CA ARG A 266 -3.58 -8.50 -4.01
C ARG A 266 -2.58 -8.28 -2.89
N ILE A 267 -1.32 -8.55 -3.17
CA ILE A 267 -0.22 -8.38 -2.22
C ILE A 267 0.58 -7.13 -2.60
N TYR A 268 0.73 -6.20 -1.66
CA TYR A 268 1.58 -5.02 -1.82
C TYR A 268 3.04 -5.41 -1.53
N VAL A 269 3.89 -5.32 -2.53
CA VAL A 269 5.26 -5.82 -2.54
C VAL A 269 6.24 -4.64 -2.58
N PRO A 270 6.74 -4.17 -1.43
CA PRO A 270 7.73 -3.11 -1.39
C PRO A 270 9.13 -3.67 -1.66
N PHE A 271 9.94 -2.91 -2.40
CA PHE A 271 11.36 -3.19 -2.63
C PHE A 271 12.17 -1.90 -2.70
N GLY A 272 13.49 -1.99 -2.57
CA GLY A 272 14.38 -0.83 -2.73
C GLY A 272 15.37 -0.65 -1.58
N SER A 273 16.34 0.23 -1.77
CA SER A 273 17.45 0.48 -0.83
C SER A 273 17.03 1.14 0.48
N ALA A 274 15.85 1.79 0.51
CA ALA A 274 15.27 2.42 1.70
C ALA A 274 14.51 1.43 2.62
N TRP A 275 14.79 0.14 2.50
CA TRP A 275 14.12 -0.93 3.26
C TRP A 275 14.24 -0.80 4.78
N PHE A 276 15.29 -0.16 5.29
CA PHE A 276 15.55 -0.10 6.72
C PHE A 276 14.46 0.67 7.48
N ASP A 277 14.15 1.89 7.06
CA ASP A 277 13.17 2.74 7.72
C ASP A 277 11.74 2.15 7.60
N TYR A 278 11.42 1.61 6.43
CA TYR A 278 10.18 0.86 6.22
C TYR A 278 10.06 -0.31 7.20
N SER A 279 11.12 -1.13 7.33
CA SER A 279 11.11 -2.30 8.21
C SER A 279 11.01 -1.93 9.67
N VAL A 280 11.71 -0.87 10.09
CA VAL A 280 11.62 -0.35 11.46
C VAL A 280 10.18 0.07 11.78
N ARG A 281 9.47 0.74 10.86
CA ARG A 281 8.05 1.07 11.05
C ARG A 281 7.19 -0.18 11.22
N ARG A 282 7.32 -1.17 10.34
CA ARG A 282 6.57 -2.45 10.43
C ARG A 282 6.80 -3.17 11.76
N LEU A 283 8.04 -3.20 12.22
CA LEU A 283 8.39 -3.84 13.50
C LEU A 283 7.84 -3.07 14.72
N LYS A 284 7.75 -1.74 14.64
CA LYS A 284 7.11 -0.91 15.67
C LYS A 284 5.60 -1.15 15.75
N GLU A 285 4.94 -1.27 14.62
CA GLU A 285 3.50 -1.53 14.53
C GLU A 285 3.13 -2.94 15.01
N ASN A 286 3.98 -3.91 14.73
CA ASN A 286 3.74 -5.29 15.16
C ASN A 286 4.95 -5.91 15.89
N PRO A 287 5.15 -5.59 17.16
CA PRO A 287 6.28 -6.12 17.95
C PRO A 287 6.27 -7.66 18.11
N LYS A 288 5.15 -8.34 17.86
CA LYS A 288 5.06 -9.82 17.90
C LYS A 288 5.93 -10.46 16.81
N ILE A 289 6.16 -9.76 15.72
CA ILE A 289 7.02 -10.19 14.61
C ILE A 289 8.46 -10.43 15.09
N ILE A 290 8.96 -9.58 15.97
CA ILE A 290 10.30 -9.72 16.56
C ILE A 290 10.43 -11.07 17.26
N SER A 291 9.44 -11.47 18.05
CA SER A 291 9.41 -12.78 18.70
C SER A 291 9.34 -13.95 17.73
N TYR A 292 8.62 -13.81 16.63
CA TYR A 292 8.52 -14.82 15.59
C TYR A 292 9.85 -15.04 14.87
N VAL A 293 10.50 -13.96 14.45
CA VAL A 293 11.82 -14.01 13.78
C VAL A 293 12.88 -14.57 14.72
N LEU A 294 12.93 -14.08 15.98
CA LEU A 294 13.87 -14.62 16.97
C LEU A 294 13.67 -16.12 17.20
N LYS A 295 12.43 -16.60 17.32
CA LYS A 295 12.14 -18.03 17.48
C LYS A 295 12.62 -18.85 16.29
N ASN A 296 12.48 -18.32 15.07
CA ASN A 296 12.89 -19.03 13.86
C ASN A 296 14.41 -18.97 13.64
N PHE A 297 15.05 -17.86 14.04
CA PHE A 297 16.52 -17.71 13.98
C PHE A 297 17.24 -18.72 14.91
N PHE A 298 16.64 -19.02 16.07
CA PHE A 298 17.18 -20.03 17.01
C PHE A 298 16.73 -21.47 16.72
N LYS A 299 15.74 -21.70 15.84
CA LYS A 299 15.32 -23.04 15.42
C LYS A 299 16.06 -23.55 14.19
N GLY A 300 16.82 -22.72 13.50
CA GLY A 300 17.59 -23.06 12.31
C GLY A 300 19.07 -23.45 12.59
N LYS A 301 19.34 -24.00 13.79
CA LYS A 301 20.59 -24.69 14.12
C LYS A 301 20.34 -26.14 14.47
#